data_934ae0120c8809f6921ab87b8e0e51e8
#
_entry.id   934ae0120c8809f6921ab87b8e0e51e8
#
_cell.length_a   1.000
_cell.length_b   1.000
_cell.length_c   1.000
_cell.angle_alpha   90.00
_cell.angle_beta   90.00
_cell.angle_gamma   90.00
#
_symmetry.space_group_name_H-M   'P 1'
#
loop_
_entity.id
_entity.type
_entity.pdbx_description
1 polymer ?
#
loop_
_entity_poly.entity_id
_entity_poly.type
_entity_poly.pdbx_seq_one_letter_code
_entity_poly.pdbx_strand_id
1 'polypeptide(L)'
;MSAENNILVRLKDAGIRQNDKWLVKGVSLEVNKGKIVTLIGPNGSGKSTTAKIALGIYKEFDGSVEKFTNKIGYVPQKISIDWTLPLRVADFMVLTDDLARSDINEALKLTGVDHLIDKSLGNLSGGEFQRVLLARAISRKPELLVLDEPVQGVDFSGEIALYQLIKKISEKLNCGILLISHDLHTVMSATDHVVCLNGHVRCSGSP
;
A
#
# COMPACT_ATOMS: atom_id res chain seq x y z
N MET A 1 -0.94 -10.66 27.14
CA MET A 1 -0.33 -10.89 25.80
C MET A 1 0.30 -9.57 25.40
N SER A 2 1.61 -9.51 25.32
CA SER A 2 2.38 -8.27 25.18
C SER A 2 2.11 -7.56 23.85
N ALA A 3 2.05 -6.24 23.88
CA ALA A 3 1.82 -5.36 22.73
C ALA A 3 2.81 -5.58 21.55
N GLU A 4 3.96 -6.17 21.83
CA GLU A 4 4.99 -6.48 20.83
C GLU A 4 4.58 -7.55 19.78
N ASN A 5 3.63 -8.43 20.11
CA ASN A 5 3.22 -9.52 19.22
C ASN A 5 2.33 -9.08 18.04
N ASN A 6 1.98 -7.79 17.95
CA ASN A 6 1.11 -7.26 16.90
C ASN A 6 1.83 -6.35 15.89
N ILE A 7 3.10 -6.03 16.12
CA ILE A 7 3.87 -5.16 15.23
C ILE A 7 4.31 -5.95 14.00
N LEU A 8 4.08 -5.40 12.81
CA LEU A 8 4.46 -6.00 11.53
C LEU A 8 5.73 -5.37 10.95
N VAL A 9 5.85 -4.06 11.12
CA VAL A 9 7.05 -3.31 10.75
C VAL A 9 7.24 -2.13 11.70
N ARG A 10 8.49 -1.86 12.06
CA ARG A 10 8.89 -0.71 12.89
C ARG A 10 10.07 -0.01 12.23
N LEU A 11 9.95 1.28 12.06
CA LEU A 11 11.04 2.17 11.67
C LEU A 11 11.46 2.99 12.88
N LYS A 12 12.77 3.14 13.10
CA LYS A 12 13.35 3.99 14.14
C LYS A 12 14.37 4.93 13.49
N ASP A 13 14.09 6.22 13.54
CA ASP A 13 14.92 7.31 12.99
C ASP A 13 15.38 7.08 11.55
N ALA A 14 14.51 6.41 10.76
CA ALA A 14 14.82 6.03 9.40
C ALA A 14 14.96 7.26 8.50
N GLY A 15 16.00 7.28 7.68
CA GLY A 15 16.27 8.38 6.75
C GLY A 15 17.16 7.94 5.60
N ILE A 16 17.14 8.67 4.49
CA ILE A 16 17.98 8.41 3.33
C ILE A 16 18.46 9.72 2.71
N ARG A 17 19.73 9.74 2.32
CA ARG A 17 20.35 10.85 1.58
C ARG A 17 20.61 10.42 0.14
N GLN A 18 20.50 11.38 -0.77
CA GLN A 18 20.94 11.24 -2.15
C GLN A 18 21.63 12.54 -2.55
N ASN A 19 22.88 12.47 -3.05
CA ASN A 19 23.68 13.64 -3.44
C ASN A 19 23.72 14.71 -2.33
N ASP A 20 24.07 14.32 -1.09
CA ASP A 20 24.12 15.16 0.11
C ASP A 20 22.82 15.84 0.54
N LYS A 21 21.70 15.54 -0.12
CA LYS A 21 20.37 16.03 0.26
C LYS A 21 19.55 14.92 0.89
N TRP A 22 18.86 15.26 1.98
CA TRP A 22 17.89 14.36 2.57
C TRP A 22 16.67 14.20 1.66
N LEU A 23 16.35 12.98 1.28
CA LEU A 23 15.04 12.64 0.70
C LEU A 23 14.00 12.53 1.80
N VAL A 24 14.40 11.96 2.93
CA VAL A 24 13.62 11.87 4.17
C VAL A 24 14.57 11.66 5.34
N LYS A 25 14.24 12.22 6.53
CA LYS A 25 15.11 12.18 7.72
C LYS A 25 14.31 11.86 8.97
N GLY A 26 14.83 10.93 9.80
CA GLY A 26 14.38 10.70 11.16
C GLY A 26 12.92 10.24 11.27
N VAL A 27 12.48 9.32 10.41
CA VAL A 27 11.11 8.80 10.45
C VAL A 27 11.05 7.63 11.41
N SER A 28 10.19 7.76 12.44
CA SER A 28 9.85 6.68 13.34
C SER A 28 8.36 6.40 13.25
N LEU A 29 7.99 5.17 12.95
CA LEU A 29 6.61 4.70 12.89
C LEU A 29 6.52 3.20 13.11
N GLU A 30 5.33 2.73 13.48
CA GLU A 30 5.00 1.31 13.61
C GLU A 30 3.71 1.01 12.89
N VAL A 31 3.64 -0.13 12.21
CA VAL A 31 2.40 -0.67 11.65
C VAL A 31 2.06 -1.96 12.38
N ASN A 32 0.89 -1.96 13.01
CA ASN A 32 0.37 -3.09 13.76
C ASN A 32 -0.66 -3.86 12.91
N LYS A 33 -0.83 -5.13 13.24
CA LYS A 33 -1.84 -6.00 12.62
C LYS A 33 -3.24 -5.42 12.79
N GLY A 34 -4.03 -5.38 11.71
CA GLY A 34 -5.39 -4.83 11.70
C GLY A 34 -5.46 -3.31 11.89
N LYS A 35 -4.34 -2.58 11.75
CA LYS A 35 -4.28 -1.13 11.86
C LYS A 35 -3.85 -0.48 10.55
N ILE A 36 -4.42 0.68 10.26
CA ILE A 36 -4.09 1.49 9.10
C ILE A 36 -3.28 2.70 9.54
N VAL A 37 -2.02 2.74 9.14
CA VAL A 37 -1.11 3.88 9.35
C VAL A 37 -0.95 4.60 8.03
N THR A 38 -1.23 5.90 8.00
CA THR A 38 -1.15 6.70 6.79
C THR A 38 -0.04 7.73 6.85
N LEU A 39 0.80 7.72 5.81
CA LEU A 39 1.78 8.77 5.53
C LEU A 39 1.14 9.83 4.64
N ILE A 40 1.06 11.06 5.12
CA ILE A 40 0.53 12.19 4.36
C ILE A 40 1.59 13.28 4.20
N GLY A 41 1.44 14.09 3.17
CA GLY A 41 2.33 15.22 2.90
C GLY A 41 2.39 15.59 1.42
N PRO A 42 3.02 16.71 1.07
CA PRO A 42 3.14 17.17 -0.30
C PRO A 42 3.98 16.21 -1.16
N ASN A 43 3.92 16.37 -2.48
CA ASN A 43 4.78 15.63 -3.39
C ASN A 43 6.24 15.93 -3.10
N GLY A 44 7.09 14.89 -3.13
CA GLY A 44 8.51 15.00 -2.78
C GLY A 44 8.81 15.05 -1.27
N SER A 45 7.82 14.90 -0.39
CA SER A 45 8.02 14.90 1.08
C SER A 45 8.69 13.66 1.66
N GLY A 46 8.93 12.62 0.85
CA GLY A 46 9.59 11.38 1.28
C GLY A 46 8.65 10.21 1.61
N LYS A 47 7.33 10.31 1.34
CA LYS A 47 6.34 9.26 1.65
C LYS A 47 6.68 7.91 0.99
N SER A 48 6.78 7.89 -0.34
CA SER A 48 7.13 6.68 -1.09
C SER A 48 8.54 6.17 -0.75
N THR A 49 9.47 7.09 -0.42
CA THR A 49 10.81 6.73 0.06
C THR A 49 10.72 5.99 1.40
N THR A 50 9.94 6.51 2.34
CA THR A 50 9.69 5.85 3.64
C THR A 50 9.06 4.47 3.47
N ALA A 51 8.06 4.33 2.59
CA ALA A 51 7.47 3.03 2.28
C ALA A 51 8.48 2.04 1.70
N LYS A 52 9.36 2.49 0.79
CA LYS A 52 10.42 1.65 0.20
C LYS A 52 11.48 1.25 1.22
N ILE A 53 11.78 2.10 2.21
CA ILE A 53 12.63 1.74 3.37
C ILE A 53 11.91 0.65 4.18
N ALA A 54 10.64 0.83 4.55
CA ALA A 54 9.84 -0.15 5.30
C ALA A 54 9.76 -1.52 4.60
N LEU A 55 9.66 -1.52 3.27
CA LEU A 55 9.68 -2.72 2.44
C LEU A 55 11.06 -3.38 2.36
N GLY A 56 12.14 -2.65 2.70
CA GLY A 56 13.54 -3.11 2.54
C GLY A 56 14.02 -3.07 1.09
N ILE A 57 13.40 -2.25 0.25
CA ILE A 57 13.85 -1.98 -1.13
C ILE A 57 15.14 -1.16 -1.10
N TYR A 58 15.20 -0.15 -0.24
CA TYR A 58 16.46 0.55 0.07
C TYR A 58 17.21 -0.22 1.15
N LYS A 59 18.46 -0.57 0.86
CA LYS A 59 19.35 -1.30 1.79
C LYS A 59 20.25 -0.35 2.59
N GLU A 60 20.57 0.80 2.01
CA GLU A 60 21.43 1.81 2.62
C GLU A 60 20.56 3.00 3.06
N PHE A 61 20.42 3.17 4.36
CA PHE A 61 19.65 4.23 5.01
C PHE A 61 20.14 4.44 6.45
N ASP A 62 19.91 5.63 7.01
CA ASP A 62 20.16 5.91 8.42
C ASP A 62 19.02 5.38 9.29
N GLY A 63 19.33 5.05 10.55
CA GLY A 63 18.36 4.47 11.49
C GLY A 63 18.22 2.95 11.36
N SER A 64 17.05 2.42 11.72
CA SER A 64 16.79 0.99 11.64
C SER A 64 15.37 0.64 11.20
N VAL A 65 15.23 -0.55 10.61
CA VAL A 65 13.94 -1.16 10.25
C VAL A 65 13.90 -2.58 10.79
N GLU A 66 12.89 -2.84 11.60
CA GLU A 66 12.58 -4.18 12.11
C GLU A 66 11.33 -4.69 11.38
N LYS A 67 11.44 -5.82 10.67
CA LYS A 67 10.31 -6.49 10.01
C LYS A 67 9.97 -7.77 10.76
N PHE A 68 8.72 -7.89 11.18
CA PHE A 68 8.22 -9.04 11.93
C PHE A 68 7.39 -9.98 11.06
N THR A 69 7.25 -9.64 9.76
CA THR A 69 6.60 -10.50 8.76
C THR A 69 7.31 -10.43 7.42
N ASN A 70 7.24 -11.54 6.67
CA ASN A 70 7.66 -11.63 5.28
C ASN A 70 6.47 -11.70 4.31
N LYS A 71 5.23 -11.76 4.84
CA LYS A 71 4.00 -11.80 4.04
C LYS A 71 3.56 -10.38 3.75
N ILE A 72 4.18 -9.76 2.75
CA ILE A 72 3.97 -8.35 2.40
C ILE A 72 3.34 -8.26 1.00
N GLY A 73 2.21 -7.54 0.91
CA GLY A 73 1.63 -7.08 -0.35
C GLY A 73 2.05 -5.63 -0.63
N TYR A 74 2.30 -5.30 -1.88
CA TYR A 74 2.67 -3.94 -2.28
C TYR A 74 1.96 -3.51 -3.54
N VAL A 75 1.30 -2.35 -3.49
CA VAL A 75 0.75 -1.65 -4.64
C VAL A 75 1.57 -0.36 -4.82
N PRO A 76 2.44 -0.28 -5.84
CA PRO A 76 3.23 0.91 -6.12
C PRO A 76 2.40 2.02 -6.77
N GLN A 77 2.83 3.26 -6.63
CA GLN A 77 2.19 4.43 -7.24
C GLN A 77 2.08 4.32 -8.77
N LYS A 78 3.12 3.76 -9.40
CA LYS A 78 3.15 3.57 -10.87
C LYS A 78 3.62 2.16 -11.19
N ILE A 79 2.91 1.55 -12.12
CA ILE A 79 3.29 0.28 -12.72
C ILE A 79 3.57 0.56 -14.20
N SER A 80 4.76 0.19 -14.66
CA SER A 80 5.09 0.22 -16.07
C SER A 80 4.58 -1.05 -16.74
N ILE A 81 3.48 -0.94 -17.46
CA ILE A 81 2.93 -2.01 -18.30
C ILE A 81 3.04 -1.58 -19.74
N ASP A 82 3.51 -2.47 -20.59
CA ASP A 82 3.39 -2.29 -22.02
C ASP A 82 1.93 -2.58 -22.43
N TRP A 83 1.17 -1.52 -22.62
CA TRP A 83 -0.25 -1.59 -22.97
C TRP A 83 -0.54 -2.18 -24.35
N THR A 84 0.51 -2.41 -25.17
CA THR A 84 0.37 -3.11 -26.45
C THR A 84 0.24 -4.62 -26.27
N LEU A 85 0.61 -5.15 -25.11
CA LEU A 85 0.45 -6.57 -24.79
C LEU A 85 -1.03 -6.90 -24.54
N PRO A 86 -1.58 -7.96 -25.16
CA PRO A 86 -2.94 -8.40 -24.92
C PRO A 86 -3.08 -9.16 -23.59
N LEU A 87 -2.77 -8.45 -22.48
CA LEU A 87 -2.74 -9.05 -21.15
C LEU A 87 -4.12 -8.95 -20.50
N ARG A 88 -4.74 -10.10 -20.18
CA ARG A 88 -6.00 -10.15 -19.45
C ARG A 88 -5.77 -10.05 -17.95
N VAL A 89 -6.81 -9.73 -17.18
CA VAL A 89 -6.77 -9.73 -15.72
C VAL A 89 -6.30 -11.09 -15.18
N ALA A 90 -6.82 -12.20 -15.71
CA ALA A 90 -6.40 -13.55 -15.32
C ALA A 90 -4.89 -13.76 -15.46
N ASP A 91 -4.33 -13.35 -16.60
CA ASP A 91 -2.89 -13.49 -16.89
C ASP A 91 -2.05 -12.61 -15.97
N PHE A 92 -2.52 -11.40 -15.70
CA PHE A 92 -1.87 -10.45 -14.79
C PHE A 92 -1.82 -10.95 -13.34
N MET A 93 -2.86 -11.63 -12.87
CA MET A 93 -2.91 -12.15 -11.51
C MET A 93 -1.83 -13.21 -11.23
N VAL A 94 -1.39 -13.96 -12.24
CA VAL A 94 -0.41 -15.06 -12.11
C VAL A 94 1.00 -14.72 -12.61
N LEU A 95 1.24 -13.50 -13.11
CA LEU A 95 2.51 -13.11 -13.77
C LEU A 95 3.79 -13.38 -12.96
N THR A 96 3.72 -13.33 -11.63
CA THR A 96 4.91 -13.45 -10.76
C THR A 96 4.84 -14.60 -9.78
N ASP A 97 3.70 -15.30 -9.72
CA ASP A 97 3.46 -16.32 -8.71
C ASP A 97 2.52 -17.40 -9.19
N ASP A 98 2.79 -18.60 -8.75
CA ASP A 98 1.89 -19.74 -8.90
C ASP A 98 0.85 -19.72 -7.77
N LEU A 99 -0.19 -18.90 -7.96
CA LEU A 99 -1.28 -18.74 -7.00
C LEU A 99 -2.40 -19.73 -7.31
N ALA A 100 -3.00 -20.28 -6.26
CA ALA A 100 -4.20 -21.11 -6.42
C ALA A 100 -5.35 -20.27 -7.02
N ARG A 101 -6.07 -20.84 -7.98
CA ARG A 101 -7.20 -20.17 -8.63
C ARG A 101 -8.28 -19.72 -7.64
N SER A 102 -8.45 -20.46 -6.54
CA SER A 102 -9.34 -20.11 -5.43
C SER A 102 -8.95 -18.78 -4.77
N ASP A 103 -7.64 -18.58 -4.49
CA ASP A 103 -7.15 -17.36 -3.84
C ASP A 103 -7.29 -16.13 -4.76
N ILE A 104 -7.05 -16.32 -6.06
CA ILE A 104 -7.28 -15.28 -7.08
C ILE A 104 -8.76 -14.88 -7.12
N ASN A 105 -9.66 -15.87 -7.19
CA ASN A 105 -11.09 -15.62 -7.24
C ASN A 105 -11.60 -14.94 -5.96
N GLU A 106 -11.11 -15.36 -4.80
CA GLU A 106 -11.45 -14.73 -3.51
C GLU A 106 -11.00 -13.26 -3.48
N ALA A 107 -9.79 -12.96 -3.92
CA ALA A 107 -9.25 -11.61 -3.97
C ALA A 107 -10.03 -10.71 -4.95
N LEU A 108 -10.33 -11.19 -6.16
CA LEU A 108 -11.12 -10.45 -7.15
C LEU A 108 -12.55 -10.18 -6.65
N LYS A 109 -13.21 -11.16 -6.00
CA LYS A 109 -14.51 -10.97 -5.37
C LYS A 109 -14.46 -9.95 -4.23
N LEU A 110 -13.42 -10.01 -3.39
CA LEU A 110 -13.27 -9.06 -2.28
C LEU A 110 -13.12 -7.62 -2.79
N THR A 111 -12.44 -7.42 -3.91
CA THR A 111 -12.27 -6.11 -4.54
C THR A 111 -13.40 -5.73 -5.51
N GLY A 112 -14.35 -6.65 -5.76
CA GLY A 112 -15.55 -6.42 -6.60
C GLY A 112 -15.27 -6.34 -8.10
N VAL A 113 -14.23 -7.05 -8.57
CA VAL A 113 -13.79 -7.07 -9.99
C VAL A 113 -13.67 -8.49 -10.57
N ASP A 114 -14.28 -9.48 -9.94
CA ASP A 114 -14.27 -10.87 -10.39
C ASP A 114 -14.89 -11.05 -11.79
N HIS A 115 -15.87 -10.22 -12.14
CA HIS A 115 -16.50 -10.18 -13.46
C HIS A 115 -15.56 -9.70 -14.59
N LEU A 116 -14.39 -9.13 -14.23
CA LEU A 116 -13.41 -8.60 -15.19
C LEU A 116 -12.28 -9.59 -15.50
N ILE A 117 -12.33 -10.81 -15.00
CA ILE A 117 -11.22 -11.77 -15.05
C ILE A 117 -10.71 -12.04 -16.48
N ASP A 118 -11.58 -12.06 -17.47
CA ASP A 118 -11.24 -12.27 -18.88
C ASP A 118 -11.04 -10.98 -19.68
N LYS A 119 -11.24 -9.81 -19.05
CA LYS A 119 -11.09 -8.49 -19.71
C LYS A 119 -9.61 -8.13 -19.87
N SER A 120 -9.26 -7.52 -20.99
CA SER A 120 -7.90 -6.96 -21.17
C SER A 120 -7.66 -5.82 -20.20
N LEU A 121 -6.45 -5.76 -19.61
CA LEU A 121 -6.04 -4.68 -18.70
C LEU A 121 -6.14 -3.29 -19.35
N GLY A 122 -5.82 -3.17 -20.64
CA GLY A 122 -5.88 -1.92 -21.38
C GLY A 122 -7.30 -1.36 -21.55
N ASN A 123 -8.33 -2.19 -21.32
CA ASN A 123 -9.73 -1.79 -21.44
C ASN A 123 -10.39 -1.51 -20.07
N LEU A 124 -9.62 -1.52 -18.98
CA LEU A 124 -10.11 -1.20 -17.64
C LEU A 124 -10.18 0.31 -17.43
N SER A 125 -11.19 0.78 -16.70
CA SER A 125 -11.16 2.13 -16.14
C SER A 125 -10.07 2.25 -15.08
N GLY A 126 -9.65 3.47 -14.73
CA GLY A 126 -8.65 3.69 -13.66
C GLY A 126 -9.04 3.03 -12.34
N GLY A 127 -10.30 3.16 -11.93
CA GLY A 127 -10.82 2.53 -10.70
C GLY A 127 -10.87 1.00 -10.77
N GLU A 128 -11.28 0.42 -11.92
CA GLU A 128 -11.23 -1.04 -12.15
C GLU A 128 -9.78 -1.55 -12.05
N PHE A 129 -8.85 -0.85 -12.69
CA PHE A 129 -7.44 -1.22 -12.68
C PHE A 129 -6.85 -1.16 -11.25
N GLN A 130 -7.13 -0.10 -10.48
CA GLN A 130 -6.70 -0.01 -9.07
C GLN A 130 -7.26 -1.14 -8.22
N ARG A 131 -8.52 -1.55 -8.42
CA ARG A 131 -9.11 -2.69 -7.73
C ARG A 131 -8.47 -4.03 -8.13
N VAL A 132 -8.07 -4.19 -9.39
CA VAL A 132 -7.31 -5.35 -9.86
C VAL A 132 -5.92 -5.39 -9.25
N LEU A 133 -5.21 -4.24 -9.15
CA LEU A 133 -3.91 -4.15 -8.46
C LEU A 133 -4.03 -4.53 -6.99
N LEU A 134 -5.08 -4.05 -6.34
CA LEU A 134 -5.36 -4.37 -4.95
C LEU A 134 -5.69 -5.87 -4.79
N ALA A 135 -6.51 -6.45 -5.69
CA ALA A 135 -6.79 -7.89 -5.72
C ALA A 135 -5.50 -8.70 -5.79
N ARG A 136 -4.59 -8.32 -6.70
CA ARG A 136 -3.30 -9.00 -6.86
C ARG A 136 -2.45 -8.92 -5.60
N ALA A 137 -2.39 -7.75 -4.95
CA ALA A 137 -1.62 -7.59 -3.73
C ALA A 137 -2.16 -8.41 -2.56
N ILE A 138 -3.49 -8.60 -2.47
CA ILE A 138 -4.13 -9.35 -1.37
C ILE A 138 -4.32 -10.84 -1.66
N SER A 139 -4.17 -11.31 -2.91
CA SER A 139 -4.33 -12.73 -3.26
C SER A 139 -3.34 -13.66 -2.53
N ARG A 140 -2.21 -13.11 -2.07
CA ARG A 140 -1.22 -13.81 -1.23
C ARG A 140 -1.54 -13.79 0.27
N LYS A 141 -2.70 -13.27 0.67
CA LYS A 141 -3.11 -13.11 2.07
C LYS A 141 -2.00 -12.46 2.92
N PRO A 142 -1.56 -11.23 2.56
CA PRO A 142 -0.48 -10.56 3.26
C PRO A 142 -0.88 -10.24 4.69
N GLU A 143 0.12 -10.21 5.59
CA GLU A 143 -0.03 -9.66 6.94
C GLU A 143 0.17 -8.15 6.96
N LEU A 144 1.07 -7.64 6.09
CA LEU A 144 1.31 -6.21 5.87
C LEU A 144 0.99 -5.86 4.41
N LEU A 145 0.14 -4.86 4.20
CA LEU A 145 -0.17 -4.31 2.88
C LEU A 145 0.35 -2.88 2.80
N VAL A 146 1.18 -2.59 1.81
CA VAL A 146 1.72 -1.25 1.55
C VAL A 146 1.08 -0.71 0.28
N LEU A 147 0.42 0.45 0.37
CA LEU A 147 -0.32 1.08 -0.72
C LEU A 147 0.24 2.48 -0.98
N ASP A 148 0.86 2.68 -2.13
CA ASP A 148 1.48 3.95 -2.51
C ASP A 148 0.57 4.71 -3.48
N GLU A 149 -0.19 5.69 -2.98
CA GLU A 149 -1.17 6.51 -3.70
C GLU A 149 -2.19 5.66 -4.53
N PRO A 150 -2.92 4.72 -3.88
CA PRO A 150 -3.75 3.74 -4.58
C PRO A 150 -4.96 4.33 -5.31
N VAL A 151 -5.29 5.60 -5.10
CA VAL A 151 -6.43 6.30 -5.72
C VAL A 151 -6.04 7.11 -6.95
N GLN A 152 -4.76 7.10 -7.35
CA GLN A 152 -4.30 7.89 -8.48
C GLN A 152 -5.02 7.50 -9.78
N GLY A 153 -5.64 8.47 -10.45
CA GLY A 153 -6.38 8.25 -11.69
C GLY A 153 -7.82 7.73 -11.50
N VAL A 154 -8.33 7.80 -10.28
CA VAL A 154 -9.71 7.48 -9.93
C VAL A 154 -10.49 8.79 -9.73
N ASP A 155 -11.77 8.83 -10.07
CA ASP A 155 -12.65 9.97 -9.79
C ASP A 155 -13.01 10.04 -8.30
N PHE A 156 -13.51 11.19 -7.85
CA PHE A 156 -13.77 11.44 -6.43
C PHE A 156 -14.69 10.40 -5.76
N SER A 157 -15.73 9.96 -6.46
CA SER A 157 -16.64 8.93 -5.93
C SER A 157 -15.97 7.56 -5.79
N GLY A 158 -15.14 7.22 -6.77
CA GLY A 158 -14.33 6.01 -6.77
C GLY A 158 -13.25 6.04 -5.69
N GLU A 159 -12.65 7.19 -5.39
CA GLU A 159 -11.68 7.35 -4.30
C GLU A 159 -12.30 6.98 -2.95
N ILE A 160 -13.46 7.54 -2.63
CA ILE A 160 -14.18 7.23 -1.37
C ILE A 160 -14.46 5.72 -1.29
N ALA A 161 -14.99 5.14 -2.37
CA ALA A 161 -15.29 3.71 -2.42
C ALA A 161 -14.02 2.84 -2.28
N LEU A 162 -12.88 3.29 -2.79
CA LEU A 162 -11.62 2.56 -2.68
C LEU A 162 -11.05 2.62 -1.26
N TYR A 163 -11.12 3.76 -0.56
CA TYR A 163 -10.71 3.85 0.86
C TYR A 163 -11.60 2.99 1.77
N GLN A 164 -12.92 2.97 1.53
CA GLN A 164 -13.83 2.06 2.24
C GLN A 164 -13.46 0.58 1.98
N LEU A 165 -13.09 0.24 0.75
CA LEU A 165 -12.61 -1.10 0.40
C LEU A 165 -11.31 -1.44 1.12
N ILE A 166 -10.34 -0.51 1.19
CA ILE A 166 -9.06 -0.70 1.91
C ILE A 166 -9.34 -1.00 3.39
N LYS A 167 -10.23 -0.25 4.02
CA LYS A 167 -10.64 -0.51 5.41
C LYS A 167 -11.27 -1.89 5.58
N LYS A 168 -12.20 -2.26 4.72
CA LYS A 168 -12.83 -3.60 4.70
C LYS A 168 -11.80 -4.71 4.52
N ILE A 169 -10.77 -4.52 3.69
CA ILE A 169 -9.68 -5.47 3.49
C ILE A 169 -8.87 -5.62 4.78
N SER A 170 -8.48 -4.51 5.44
CA SER A 170 -7.77 -4.56 6.72
C SER A 170 -8.53 -5.38 7.76
N GLU A 171 -9.83 -5.13 7.90
CA GLU A 171 -10.70 -5.84 8.83
C GLU A 171 -10.86 -7.33 8.47
N LYS A 172 -11.17 -7.63 7.20
CA LYS A 172 -11.45 -9.02 6.75
C LYS A 172 -10.22 -9.91 6.79
N LEU A 173 -9.06 -9.38 6.39
CA LEU A 173 -7.81 -10.14 6.37
C LEU A 173 -7.02 -10.00 7.68
N ASN A 174 -7.46 -9.12 8.60
CA ASN A 174 -6.73 -8.75 9.80
C ASN A 174 -5.26 -8.37 9.48
N CYS A 175 -5.05 -7.65 8.36
CA CYS A 175 -3.73 -7.19 7.93
C CYS A 175 -3.50 -5.74 8.36
N GLY A 176 -2.24 -5.42 8.70
CA GLY A 176 -1.81 -4.03 8.90
C GLY A 176 -1.62 -3.35 7.54
N ILE A 177 -1.94 -2.07 7.45
CA ILE A 177 -1.80 -1.30 6.21
C ILE A 177 -0.90 -0.09 6.44
N LEU A 178 0.11 0.08 5.59
CA LEU A 178 0.85 1.33 5.43
C LEU A 178 0.33 2.00 4.16
N LEU A 179 -0.42 3.08 4.32
CA LEU A 179 -1.05 3.83 3.26
C LEU A 179 -0.29 5.13 3.00
N ILE A 180 0.02 5.43 1.75
CA ILE A 180 0.56 6.72 1.33
C ILE A 180 -0.52 7.48 0.57
N SER A 181 -0.80 8.71 1.00
CA SER A 181 -1.75 9.60 0.33
C SER A 181 -1.31 11.05 0.43
N HIS A 182 -1.79 11.87 -0.48
CA HIS A 182 -1.68 13.33 -0.41
C HIS A 182 -3.02 14.01 -0.06
N ASP A 183 -4.12 13.25 -0.05
CA ASP A 183 -5.46 13.75 0.32
C ASP A 183 -5.74 13.48 1.80
N LEU A 184 -5.84 14.59 2.56
CA LEU A 184 -6.09 14.54 4.00
C LEU A 184 -7.56 14.18 4.33
N HIS A 185 -8.52 14.71 3.58
CA HIS A 185 -9.93 14.62 3.95
C HIS A 185 -10.48 13.21 3.83
N THR A 186 -10.17 12.52 2.74
CA THR A 186 -10.70 11.19 2.46
C THR A 186 -10.01 10.12 3.31
N VAL A 187 -8.72 10.33 3.62
CA VAL A 187 -7.91 9.39 4.41
C VAL A 187 -8.31 9.34 5.89
N MET A 188 -8.72 10.47 6.48
CA MET A 188 -9.03 10.57 7.92
C MET A 188 -10.11 9.59 8.37
N SER A 189 -11.10 9.26 7.51
CA SER A 189 -12.18 8.34 7.86
C SER A 189 -11.78 6.85 7.87
N ALA A 190 -10.65 6.51 7.25
CA ALA A 190 -10.20 5.13 7.08
C ALA A 190 -8.93 4.79 7.86
N THR A 191 -8.34 5.74 8.59
CA THR A 191 -7.01 5.66 9.19
C THR A 191 -7.08 5.57 10.71
N ASP A 192 -6.24 4.73 11.32
CA ASP A 192 -6.07 4.66 12.78
C ASP A 192 -4.98 5.62 13.26
N HIS A 193 -3.94 5.86 12.45
CA HIS A 193 -2.81 6.69 12.80
C HIS A 193 -2.27 7.44 11.59
N VAL A 194 -2.00 8.73 11.73
CA VAL A 194 -1.49 9.60 10.67
C VAL A 194 -0.09 10.06 11.01
N VAL A 195 0.81 10.03 10.03
CA VAL A 195 2.16 10.61 10.10
C VAL A 195 2.32 11.62 8.98
N CYS A 196 2.51 12.88 9.35
CA CYS A 196 2.70 13.98 8.40
C CYS A 196 4.18 14.13 8.06
N LEU A 197 4.51 14.05 6.77
CA LEU A 197 5.87 14.16 6.26
C LEU A 197 6.07 15.42 5.43
N ASN A 198 7.20 16.09 5.67
CA ASN A 198 7.74 17.10 4.78
C ASN A 198 9.27 17.10 4.90
N GLY A 199 9.90 16.09 4.28
CA GLY A 199 11.32 15.78 4.44
C GLY A 199 11.69 15.16 5.80
N HIS A 200 10.86 15.39 6.81
CA HIS A 200 10.90 14.77 8.16
C HIS A 200 9.48 14.73 8.73
N VAL A 201 9.30 14.06 9.87
CA VAL A 201 8.00 14.00 10.55
C VAL A 201 7.65 15.38 11.11
N ARG A 202 6.49 15.92 10.72
CA ARG A 202 5.92 17.18 11.22
C ARG A 202 4.88 16.96 12.30
N CYS A 203 4.09 15.94 12.14
CA CYS A 203 3.08 15.53 13.13
C CYS A 203 2.88 13.99 13.05
N SER A 204 2.43 13.43 14.16
CA SER A 204 2.07 12.01 14.27
C SER A 204 1.01 11.87 15.34
N GLY A 205 -0.09 11.16 15.05
CA GLY A 205 -1.19 10.98 15.99
C GLY A 205 -2.39 10.28 15.37
N SER A 206 -3.45 10.12 16.18
CA SER A 206 -4.76 9.70 15.68
C SER A 206 -5.43 10.83 14.91
N PRO A 207 -6.27 10.51 13.90
CA PRO A 207 -7.06 11.51 13.19
C PRO A 207 -8.05 12.22 14.08
#